data_48a08c362ed7b9d1d8b11759b16435dd
#
_entry.id   48a08c362ed7b9d1d8b11759b16435dd
#
_cell.length_a   1.000
_cell.length_b   1.000
_cell.length_c   1.000
_cell.angle_alpha   90.00
_cell.angle_beta   90.00
_cell.angle_gamma   90.00
#
_symmetry.space_group_name_H-M   'P 1'
#
loop_
_entity.id
_entity.type
_entity.pdbx_description
1 polymer ?
#
loop_
_entity_poly.entity_id
_entity_poly.type
_entity_poly.pdbx_seq_one_letter_code
_entity_poly.pdbx_strand_id
1 'polypeptide(L)'
;VVGSVNEDILRRHQIRETIKTHLERERQLFARGIKVLSLFFIDHVDSYRIYGKDTAEKGKFARMFEEEYQRALQELMSTFKDTAYTRFLSNPKNAPENIHDGYFSIDKKGKNVESKNKEGENEERGFDLIMKDKERLLSQSCPIRFIFSHSALKEGWDNPNVFQICTLKDTSNEIKKRQEVGRGMRLCVNDKGERQDADVLGDHVFDTNILTVIASESYDDFAKKLQTDMAEACASRPVVVTATLFADQLAPVSYTHLRAHET
;
A
#
# COMPACT_ATOMS: atom_id res chain seq x y z
N VAL A 1 13.56 -28.88 -19.86
CA VAL A 1 13.66 -27.41 -19.74
C VAL A 1 12.24 -26.89 -19.77
N VAL A 2 11.68 -26.67 -18.61
CA VAL A 2 10.41 -25.95 -18.48
C VAL A 2 10.68 -24.54 -18.96
N GLY A 3 9.97 -24.09 -20.01
CA GLY A 3 10.21 -22.81 -20.65
C GLY A 3 10.17 -21.67 -19.65
N SER A 4 11.08 -20.72 -19.79
CA SER A 4 11.05 -19.47 -19.01
C SER A 4 9.70 -18.80 -19.23
N VAL A 5 8.91 -18.71 -18.18
CA VAL A 5 7.68 -17.90 -18.21
C VAL A 5 8.13 -16.49 -18.59
N ASN A 6 7.52 -15.91 -19.62
CA ASN A 6 7.82 -14.54 -19.99
C ASN A 6 7.51 -13.66 -18.76
N GLU A 7 8.52 -12.97 -18.25
CA GLU A 7 8.44 -12.15 -17.05
C GLU A 7 7.26 -11.16 -17.11
N ASP A 8 7.00 -10.56 -18.27
CA ASP A 8 5.89 -9.64 -18.46
C ASP A 8 4.52 -10.34 -18.28
N ILE A 9 4.40 -11.62 -18.62
CA ILE A 9 3.17 -12.40 -18.35
C ILE A 9 2.98 -12.56 -16.85
N LEU A 10 4.04 -12.91 -16.12
CA LEU A 10 4.00 -13.05 -14.67
C LEU A 10 3.62 -11.72 -14.00
N ARG A 11 4.28 -10.61 -14.39
CA ARG A 11 3.99 -9.27 -13.85
C ARG A 11 2.56 -8.84 -14.15
N ARG A 12 2.04 -9.14 -15.36
CA ARG A 12 0.64 -8.88 -15.71
C ARG A 12 -0.33 -9.68 -14.82
N HIS A 13 -0.04 -10.94 -14.53
CA HIS A 13 -0.86 -11.73 -13.59
C HIS A 13 -0.85 -11.14 -12.18
N GLN A 14 0.32 -10.76 -11.66
CA GLN A 14 0.44 -10.13 -10.34
C GLN A 14 -0.38 -8.82 -10.27
N ILE A 15 -0.32 -7.99 -11.31
CA ILE A 15 -1.12 -6.76 -11.41
C ILE A 15 -2.62 -7.09 -11.40
N ARG A 16 -3.05 -8.06 -12.23
CA ARG A 16 -4.45 -8.51 -12.31
C ARG A 16 -4.98 -9.00 -10.97
N GLU A 17 -4.25 -9.88 -10.29
CA GLU A 17 -4.67 -10.43 -8.99
C GLU A 17 -4.72 -9.34 -7.92
N THR A 18 -3.80 -8.38 -7.94
CA THR A 18 -3.85 -7.23 -7.03
C THR A 18 -5.10 -6.39 -7.26
N ILE A 19 -5.45 -6.12 -8.53
CA ILE A 19 -6.66 -5.37 -8.88
C ILE A 19 -7.91 -6.10 -8.43
N LYS A 20 -8.02 -7.41 -8.71
CA LYS A 20 -9.18 -8.23 -8.31
C LYS A 20 -9.35 -8.25 -6.79
N THR A 21 -8.28 -8.51 -6.07
CA THR A 21 -8.28 -8.53 -4.60
C THR A 21 -8.62 -7.16 -4.02
N HIS A 22 -8.10 -6.08 -4.63
CA HIS A 22 -8.43 -4.72 -4.24
C HIS A 22 -9.92 -4.42 -4.40
N LEU A 23 -10.47 -4.65 -5.59
CA LEU A 23 -11.89 -4.37 -5.88
C LEU A 23 -12.82 -5.18 -4.97
N GLU A 24 -12.50 -6.43 -4.68
CA GLU A 24 -13.27 -7.26 -3.75
C GLU A 24 -13.20 -6.71 -2.32
N ARG A 25 -11.99 -6.34 -1.86
CA ARG A 25 -11.81 -5.74 -0.52
C ARG A 25 -12.51 -4.39 -0.42
N GLU A 26 -12.36 -3.53 -1.44
CA GLU A 26 -13.02 -2.22 -1.48
C GLU A 26 -14.55 -2.37 -1.45
N ARG A 27 -15.10 -3.32 -2.21
CA ARG A 27 -16.53 -3.62 -2.21
C ARG A 27 -17.04 -4.00 -0.82
N GLN A 28 -16.29 -4.83 -0.08
CA GLN A 28 -16.65 -5.27 1.28
C GLN A 28 -16.62 -4.11 2.29
N LEU A 29 -15.66 -3.19 2.13
CA LEU A 29 -15.39 -2.12 3.09
C LEU A 29 -16.05 -0.78 2.74
N PHE A 30 -16.55 -0.65 1.49
CA PHE A 30 -17.09 0.60 0.95
C PHE A 30 -18.22 1.19 1.79
N ALA A 31 -19.21 0.38 2.16
CA ALA A 31 -20.36 0.82 2.96
C ALA A 31 -19.99 1.24 4.39
N ARG A 32 -18.79 0.85 4.85
CA ARG A 32 -18.23 1.21 6.17
C ARG A 32 -17.38 2.48 6.13
N GLY A 33 -17.30 3.14 4.97
CA GLY A 33 -16.49 4.34 4.78
C GLY A 33 -14.97 4.07 4.85
N ILE A 34 -14.54 2.82 4.67
CA ILE A 34 -13.12 2.46 4.73
C ILE A 34 -12.58 2.43 3.31
N LYS A 35 -11.68 3.36 2.98
CA LYS A 35 -10.98 3.38 1.71
C LYS A 35 -9.87 2.34 1.68
N VAL A 36 -9.74 1.65 0.56
CA VAL A 36 -8.70 0.66 0.32
C VAL A 36 -7.57 1.25 -0.51
N LEU A 37 -6.33 1.02 -0.12
CA LEU A 37 -5.12 1.37 -0.88
C LEU A 37 -4.31 0.12 -1.19
N SER A 38 -3.73 0.07 -2.40
CA SER A 38 -2.78 -0.96 -2.84
C SER A 38 -1.45 -0.35 -3.21
N LEU A 39 -0.36 -0.97 -2.75
CA LEU A 39 1.01 -0.57 -3.08
C LEU A 39 1.61 -1.53 -4.09
N PHE A 40 2.23 -0.98 -5.14
CA PHE A 40 3.07 -1.71 -6.08
C PHE A 40 4.53 -1.31 -5.91
N PHE A 41 5.40 -2.25 -5.59
CA PHE A 41 6.84 -2.04 -5.56
C PHE A 41 7.45 -2.48 -6.88
N ILE A 42 8.10 -1.55 -7.58
CA ILE A 42 8.73 -1.76 -8.89
C ILE A 42 10.25 -1.62 -8.79
N ASP A 43 10.95 -2.19 -9.77
CA ASP A 43 12.41 -2.17 -9.87
C ASP A 43 12.94 -0.90 -10.56
N HIS A 44 12.25 -0.41 -11.59
CA HIS A 44 12.65 0.75 -12.38
C HIS A 44 11.50 1.72 -12.57
N VAL A 45 11.79 3.02 -12.43
CA VAL A 45 10.79 4.10 -12.59
C VAL A 45 10.21 4.12 -14.00
N ASP A 46 11.04 3.86 -15.02
CA ASP A 46 10.64 3.82 -16.42
C ASP A 46 9.66 2.68 -16.75
N SER A 47 9.61 1.64 -15.91
CA SER A 47 8.57 0.60 -16.00
C SER A 47 7.16 1.17 -15.75
N TYR A 48 7.04 2.25 -15.00
CA TYR A 48 5.78 2.93 -14.72
C TYR A 48 5.64 4.26 -15.48
N ARG A 49 6.69 5.11 -15.47
CA ARG A 49 6.70 6.44 -16.10
C ARG A 49 8.02 6.69 -16.79
N ILE A 50 7.97 6.98 -18.08
CA ILE A 50 9.13 7.29 -18.92
C ILE A 50 9.20 8.81 -19.07
N TYR A 51 10.28 9.41 -18.57
CA TYR A 51 10.50 10.85 -18.69
C TYR A 51 11.15 11.19 -20.04
N GLY A 52 10.40 11.81 -20.92
CA GLY A 52 10.89 12.41 -22.19
C GLY A 52 11.45 13.81 -21.97
N LYS A 53 11.84 14.48 -23.08
CA LYS A 53 12.34 15.86 -23.01
C LYS A 53 11.24 16.87 -22.71
N ASP A 54 10.04 16.62 -23.21
CA ASP A 54 8.91 17.55 -23.15
C ASP A 54 7.65 16.96 -22.51
N THR A 55 7.51 15.64 -22.45
CA THR A 55 6.34 14.94 -21.92
C THR A 55 6.74 13.66 -21.20
N ALA A 56 5.98 13.29 -20.18
CA ALA A 56 6.08 11.99 -19.55
C ALA A 56 5.14 10.99 -20.24
N GLU A 57 5.65 9.80 -20.55
CA GLU A 57 4.88 8.71 -21.15
C GLU A 57 4.63 7.59 -20.12
N LYS A 58 3.51 6.89 -20.29
CA LYS A 58 3.20 5.72 -19.45
C LYS A 58 4.18 4.57 -19.76
N GLY A 59 4.82 4.06 -18.74
CA GLY A 59 5.64 2.85 -18.80
C GLY A 59 4.79 1.59 -18.98
N LYS A 60 5.46 0.43 -19.10
CA LYS A 60 4.78 -0.85 -19.35
C LYS A 60 3.80 -1.24 -18.23
N PHE A 61 4.16 -1.00 -16.98
CA PHE A 61 3.31 -1.37 -15.84
C PHE A 61 2.07 -0.48 -15.71
N ALA A 62 2.18 0.82 -16.01
CA ALA A 62 1.01 1.70 -16.03
C ALA A 62 0.00 1.27 -17.11
N ARG A 63 0.48 0.94 -18.33
CA ARG A 63 -0.38 0.43 -19.39
C ARG A 63 -1.03 -0.92 -19.05
N MET A 64 -0.23 -1.86 -18.53
CA MET A 64 -0.76 -3.15 -18.09
C MET A 64 -1.81 -2.99 -17.00
N PHE A 65 -1.57 -2.10 -16.04
CA PHE A 65 -2.51 -1.81 -14.97
C PHE A 65 -3.85 -1.30 -15.49
N GLU A 66 -3.85 -0.29 -16.35
CA GLU A 66 -5.07 0.29 -16.89
C GLU A 66 -5.87 -0.73 -17.71
N GLU A 67 -5.21 -1.56 -18.52
CA GLU A 67 -5.85 -2.63 -19.29
C GLU A 67 -6.49 -3.68 -18.37
N GLU A 68 -5.77 -4.14 -17.35
CA GLU A 68 -6.27 -5.16 -16.43
C GLU A 68 -7.35 -4.60 -15.51
N TYR A 69 -7.24 -3.33 -15.10
CA TYR A 69 -8.30 -2.67 -14.33
C TYR A 69 -9.59 -2.55 -15.13
N GLN A 70 -9.51 -2.15 -16.40
CA GLN A 70 -10.68 -2.08 -17.27
C GLN A 70 -11.38 -3.43 -17.41
N ARG A 71 -10.63 -4.53 -17.58
CA ARG A 71 -11.17 -5.89 -17.64
C ARG A 71 -11.84 -6.30 -16.33
N ALA A 72 -11.16 -6.09 -15.20
CA ALA A 72 -11.70 -6.42 -13.88
C ALA A 72 -12.97 -5.61 -13.57
N LEU A 73 -13.00 -4.34 -13.96
CA LEU A 73 -14.17 -3.48 -13.81
C LEU A 73 -15.36 -4.00 -14.64
N GLN A 74 -15.14 -4.41 -15.87
CA GLN A 74 -16.18 -5.01 -16.72
C GLN A 74 -16.74 -6.32 -16.12
N GLU A 75 -15.86 -7.19 -15.61
CA GLU A 75 -16.28 -8.40 -14.90
C GLU A 75 -17.14 -8.07 -13.68
N LEU A 76 -16.69 -7.14 -12.84
CA LEU A 76 -17.40 -6.73 -11.64
C LEU A 76 -18.75 -6.11 -11.97
N MET A 77 -18.83 -5.21 -12.96
CA MET A 77 -20.07 -4.57 -13.41
C MET A 77 -21.07 -5.55 -14.03
N SER A 78 -20.60 -6.63 -14.64
CA SER A 78 -21.46 -7.68 -15.16
C SER A 78 -22.11 -8.50 -14.04
N THR A 79 -21.39 -8.69 -12.95
CA THR A 79 -21.81 -9.50 -11.78
C THR A 79 -22.68 -8.70 -10.80
N PHE A 80 -22.28 -7.47 -10.49
CA PHE A 80 -22.93 -6.60 -9.52
C PHE A 80 -23.51 -5.38 -10.23
N LYS A 81 -24.85 -5.38 -10.42
CA LYS A 81 -25.54 -4.29 -11.12
C LYS A 81 -26.15 -3.32 -10.12
N ASP A 82 -26.04 -2.02 -10.44
CA ASP A 82 -26.72 -0.89 -9.77
C ASP A 82 -26.60 -0.87 -8.22
N THR A 83 -25.42 -1.15 -7.71
CA THR A 83 -25.09 -0.94 -6.31
C THR A 83 -24.50 0.45 -6.07
N ALA A 84 -24.47 0.92 -4.82
CA ALA A 84 -23.77 2.18 -4.47
C ALA A 84 -22.29 2.13 -4.88
N TYR A 85 -21.67 0.97 -4.72
CA TYR A 85 -20.27 0.77 -5.11
C TYR A 85 -20.06 0.79 -6.63
N THR A 86 -20.95 0.16 -7.42
CA THR A 86 -20.82 0.21 -8.88
C THR A 86 -21.07 1.60 -9.43
N ARG A 87 -21.99 2.37 -8.84
CA ARG A 87 -22.18 3.80 -9.17
C ARG A 87 -20.94 4.64 -8.82
N PHE A 88 -20.30 4.38 -7.68
CA PHE A 88 -19.03 5.00 -7.33
C PHE A 88 -17.95 4.71 -8.38
N LEU A 89 -17.77 3.45 -8.76
CA LEU A 89 -16.77 3.05 -9.76
C LEU A 89 -17.04 3.64 -11.15
N SER A 90 -18.31 3.84 -11.50
CA SER A 90 -18.73 4.43 -12.80
C SER A 90 -18.50 5.95 -12.87
N ASN A 91 -18.10 6.60 -11.78
CA ASN A 91 -17.82 8.02 -11.80
C ASN A 91 -16.59 8.31 -12.68
N PRO A 92 -16.63 9.28 -13.60
CA PRO A 92 -15.48 9.62 -14.45
C PRO A 92 -14.20 9.97 -13.69
N LYS A 93 -14.31 10.44 -12.43
CA LYS A 93 -13.15 10.66 -11.57
C LYS A 93 -12.39 9.37 -11.24
N ASN A 94 -13.08 8.22 -11.30
CA ASN A 94 -12.53 6.90 -11.04
C ASN A 94 -12.14 6.16 -12.33
N ALA A 95 -11.94 6.88 -13.43
CA ALA A 95 -11.40 6.32 -14.66
C ALA A 95 -10.01 5.70 -14.43
N PRO A 96 -9.63 4.66 -15.18
CA PRO A 96 -8.38 3.91 -14.95
C PRO A 96 -7.14 4.80 -14.80
N GLU A 97 -7.03 5.86 -15.58
CA GLU A 97 -5.91 6.79 -15.58
C GLU A 97 -5.84 7.71 -14.34
N ASN A 98 -6.93 7.84 -13.58
CA ASN A 98 -7.03 8.75 -12.44
C ASN A 98 -6.83 8.07 -11.09
N ILE A 99 -6.90 6.73 -11.04
CA ILE A 99 -6.94 5.99 -9.79
C ILE A 99 -5.60 5.50 -9.31
N HIS A 100 -4.54 5.71 -10.07
CA HIS A 100 -3.19 5.32 -9.70
C HIS A 100 -2.19 6.45 -9.93
N ASP A 101 -1.16 6.46 -9.11
CA ASP A 101 -0.03 7.38 -9.30
C ASP A 101 1.28 6.75 -8.82
N GLY A 102 2.40 7.36 -9.21
CA GLY A 102 3.73 6.92 -8.85
C GLY A 102 4.36 7.80 -7.79
N TYR A 103 4.90 7.17 -6.74
CA TYR A 103 5.78 7.81 -5.79
C TYR A 103 7.24 7.39 -6.04
N PHE A 104 8.05 8.33 -6.51
CA PHE A 104 9.45 8.09 -6.79
C PHE A 104 10.31 9.11 -6.06
N SER A 105 11.27 8.65 -5.23
CA SER A 105 12.24 9.56 -4.63
C SER A 105 13.14 10.10 -5.73
N ILE A 106 13.18 11.41 -5.88
CA ILE A 106 14.12 12.10 -6.79
C ILE A 106 15.53 11.78 -6.31
N ASP A 107 16.34 11.20 -7.19
CA ASP A 107 17.72 10.88 -6.88
C ASP A 107 18.46 12.17 -6.47
N LYS A 108 19.31 12.10 -5.43
CA LYS A 108 20.09 13.23 -4.88
C LYS A 108 21.04 13.91 -5.89
N LYS A 109 21.09 13.45 -7.13
CA LYS A 109 21.87 14.03 -8.23
C LYS A 109 21.15 15.13 -9.01
N GLY A 110 19.95 15.56 -8.55
CA GLY A 110 19.35 16.81 -9.01
C GLY A 110 19.14 16.93 -10.52
N LYS A 111 18.86 15.84 -11.24
CA LYS A 111 18.16 15.96 -12.50
C LYS A 111 16.68 16.14 -12.19
N ASN A 112 16.38 17.26 -11.57
CA ASN A 112 15.10 17.90 -11.82
C ASN A 112 15.04 18.11 -13.32
N VAL A 113 14.22 17.33 -14.00
CA VAL A 113 13.60 17.84 -15.20
C VAL A 113 12.71 18.95 -14.67
N GLU A 114 13.21 20.18 -14.72
CA GLU A 114 12.41 21.38 -14.60
C GLU A 114 11.42 21.35 -15.78
N SER A 115 10.36 20.56 -15.66
CA SER A 115 9.22 20.68 -16.55
C SER A 115 8.44 21.90 -16.06
N LYS A 116 8.71 23.04 -16.64
CA LYS A 116 7.90 24.27 -16.53
C LYS A 116 6.53 24.13 -17.18
N ASN A 117 6.04 22.92 -17.43
CA ASN A 117 4.79 22.63 -18.09
C ASN A 117 3.73 22.14 -17.06
N LYS A 118 2.46 22.35 -17.37
CA LYS A 118 1.31 22.00 -16.52
C LYS A 118 1.29 20.56 -15.99
N GLU A 119 2.04 19.65 -16.61
CA GLU A 119 2.24 18.27 -16.17
C GLU A 119 3.10 18.17 -14.90
N GLY A 120 4.09 19.05 -14.71
CA GLY A 120 4.88 19.13 -13.49
C GLY A 120 4.06 19.47 -12.24
N GLU A 121 3.03 20.31 -12.40
CA GLU A 121 2.11 20.62 -11.30
C GLU A 121 1.28 19.41 -10.87
N ASN A 122 0.92 18.51 -11.81
CA ASN A 122 0.20 17.28 -11.47
C ASN A 122 1.08 16.24 -10.78
N GLU A 123 2.37 16.18 -11.14
CA GLU A 123 3.34 15.29 -10.49
C GLU A 123 3.65 15.74 -9.06
N GLU A 124 3.84 17.04 -8.84
CA GLU A 124 3.98 17.61 -7.49
C GLU A 124 2.72 17.38 -6.66
N ARG A 125 1.52 17.49 -7.28
CA ARG A 125 0.25 17.21 -6.60
C ARG A 125 0.10 15.74 -6.20
N GLY A 126 0.49 14.80 -7.05
CA GLY A 126 0.47 13.36 -6.74
C GLY A 126 1.43 13.00 -5.62
N PHE A 127 2.66 13.50 -5.69
CA PHE A 127 3.66 13.33 -4.65
C PHE A 127 3.22 13.94 -3.31
N ASP A 128 2.74 15.17 -3.33
CA ASP A 128 2.30 15.87 -2.11
C ASP A 128 1.07 15.21 -1.50
N LEU A 129 0.14 14.73 -2.32
CA LEU A 129 -1.03 13.99 -1.87
C LEU A 129 -0.63 12.69 -1.15
N ILE A 130 0.26 11.90 -1.74
CA ILE A 130 0.70 10.63 -1.18
C ILE A 130 1.51 10.85 0.11
N MET A 131 2.36 11.87 0.15
CA MET A 131 3.32 12.06 1.23
C MET A 131 2.86 12.99 2.35
N LYS A 132 2.16 14.07 2.01
CA LYS A 132 1.87 15.16 2.95
C LYS A 132 0.40 15.19 3.37
N ASP A 133 -0.51 14.82 2.46
CA ASP A 133 -1.96 14.94 2.68
C ASP A 133 -2.60 13.55 2.85
N LYS A 134 -2.21 12.87 3.92
CA LYS A 134 -2.68 11.51 4.24
C LYS A 134 -4.20 11.44 4.44
N GLU A 135 -4.79 12.46 5.05
CA GLU A 135 -6.23 12.52 5.30
C GLU A 135 -7.00 12.61 3.99
N ARG A 136 -6.54 13.46 3.08
CA ARG A 136 -7.14 13.57 1.76
C ARG A 136 -6.98 12.27 0.96
N LEU A 137 -5.83 11.61 1.05
CA LEU A 137 -5.62 10.33 0.40
C LEU A 137 -6.59 9.26 0.93
N LEU A 138 -6.98 9.31 2.19
CA LEU A 138 -7.94 8.40 2.82
C LEU A 138 -9.41 8.75 2.49
N SER A 139 -9.68 9.93 1.95
CA SER A 139 -11.04 10.31 1.56
C SER A 139 -11.50 9.54 0.32
N GLN A 140 -12.76 9.10 0.31
CA GLN A 140 -13.42 8.52 -0.87
C GLN A 140 -13.52 9.50 -2.05
N SER A 141 -13.43 10.81 -1.79
CA SER A 141 -13.43 11.83 -2.84
C SER A 141 -12.11 11.90 -3.63
N CYS A 142 -11.01 11.40 -3.07
CA CYS A 142 -9.73 11.26 -3.75
C CYS A 142 -9.74 9.99 -4.62
N PRO A 143 -9.52 10.08 -5.93
CA PRO A 143 -9.57 8.92 -6.80
C PRO A 143 -8.39 7.96 -6.61
N ILE A 144 -7.21 8.44 -6.17
CA ILE A 144 -6.01 7.61 -6.01
C ILE A 144 -6.26 6.47 -5.02
N ARG A 145 -6.09 5.24 -5.50
CA ARG A 145 -6.27 3.99 -4.74
C ARG A 145 -5.09 3.04 -4.91
N PHE A 146 -4.32 3.20 -5.98
CA PHE A 146 -3.15 2.38 -6.29
C PHE A 146 -1.91 3.26 -6.39
N ILE A 147 -0.86 2.87 -5.67
CA ILE A 147 0.37 3.65 -5.57
C ILE A 147 1.54 2.79 -6.04
N PHE A 148 2.27 3.27 -7.04
CA PHE A 148 3.49 2.64 -7.52
C PHE A 148 4.71 3.29 -6.88
N SER A 149 5.67 2.49 -6.40
CA SER A 149 6.89 2.98 -5.78
C SER A 149 8.11 2.17 -6.20
N HIS A 150 9.19 2.87 -6.57
CA HIS A 150 10.46 2.22 -6.97
C HIS A 150 11.28 1.72 -5.77
N SER A 151 11.28 2.47 -4.69
CA SER A 151 11.98 2.09 -3.46
C SER A 151 11.00 1.99 -2.31
N ALA A 152 11.43 1.45 -1.18
CA ALA A 152 10.65 1.61 0.04
C ALA A 152 10.27 3.09 0.17
N LEU A 153 8.98 3.36 0.25
CA LEU A 153 8.45 4.68 0.53
C LEU A 153 9.29 5.32 1.65
N LYS A 154 9.58 6.62 1.53
CA LYS A 154 10.47 7.34 2.44
C LYS A 154 10.23 6.93 3.89
N GLU A 155 11.29 6.79 4.68
CA GLU A 155 11.17 6.51 6.12
C GLU A 155 10.16 7.47 6.76
N GLY A 156 9.26 6.92 7.57
CA GLY A 156 8.16 7.68 8.17
C GLY A 156 6.87 7.77 7.34
N TRP A 157 6.85 7.31 6.07
CA TRP A 157 5.57 7.18 5.39
C TRP A 157 4.79 6.00 5.95
N ASP A 158 3.60 6.27 6.40
CA ASP A 158 2.64 5.30 6.89
C ASP A 158 1.24 5.71 6.47
N ASN A 159 0.47 4.74 6.02
CA ASN A 159 -0.95 4.92 5.79
C ASN A 159 -1.68 3.69 6.33
N PRO A 160 -2.68 3.89 7.19
CA PRO A 160 -3.34 2.77 7.87
C PRO A 160 -4.17 1.90 6.91
N ASN A 161 -4.57 2.42 5.77
CA ASN A 161 -5.50 1.76 4.87
C ASN A 161 -4.82 1.03 3.69
N VAL A 162 -3.58 0.60 3.87
CA VAL A 162 -2.90 -0.28 2.91
C VAL A 162 -3.33 -1.73 3.16
N PHE A 163 -4.10 -2.30 2.23
CA PHE A 163 -4.63 -3.66 2.32
C PHE A 163 -3.96 -4.64 1.37
N GLN A 164 -3.33 -4.16 0.29
CA GLN A 164 -2.60 -5.00 -0.64
C GLN A 164 -1.21 -4.44 -0.90
N ILE A 165 -0.25 -5.36 -1.00
CA ILE A 165 1.11 -5.08 -1.42
C ILE A 165 1.45 -6.03 -2.57
N CYS A 166 1.82 -5.47 -3.71
CA CYS A 166 2.28 -6.22 -4.87
C CYS A 166 3.75 -5.90 -5.15
N THR A 167 4.58 -6.95 -5.24
CA THR A 167 6.01 -6.81 -5.55
C THR A 167 6.25 -7.22 -6.99
N LEU A 168 6.45 -6.23 -7.87
CA LEU A 168 6.76 -6.43 -9.29
C LEU A 168 8.28 -6.46 -9.55
N LYS A 169 9.06 -6.67 -8.51
CA LYS A 169 10.53 -6.76 -8.55
C LYS A 169 10.98 -8.00 -7.80
N ASP A 170 12.14 -8.52 -8.16
CA ASP A 170 12.78 -9.58 -7.42
C ASP A 170 13.68 -8.99 -6.33
N THR A 171 13.50 -9.44 -5.10
CA THR A 171 14.38 -9.08 -4.00
C THR A 171 14.66 -10.28 -3.11
N SER A 172 15.94 -10.55 -2.89
CA SER A 172 16.42 -11.56 -1.94
C SER A 172 16.63 -10.98 -0.53
N ASN A 173 16.58 -9.66 -0.36
CA ASN A 173 16.88 -8.99 0.90
C ASN A 173 15.68 -9.03 1.85
N GLU A 174 15.74 -9.85 2.90
CA GLU A 174 14.69 -9.99 3.91
C GLU A 174 14.35 -8.69 4.64
N ILE A 175 15.35 -7.83 4.90
CA ILE A 175 15.12 -6.54 5.57
C ILE A 175 14.23 -5.64 4.71
N LYS A 176 14.49 -5.59 3.39
CA LYS A 176 13.65 -4.84 2.45
C LYS A 176 12.24 -5.41 2.39
N LYS A 177 12.11 -6.74 2.32
CA LYS A 177 10.81 -7.41 2.36
C LYS A 177 10.03 -7.06 3.64
N ARG A 178 10.68 -7.10 4.81
CA ARG A 178 10.04 -6.70 6.09
C ARG A 178 9.60 -5.23 6.09
N GLN A 179 10.43 -4.34 5.55
CA GLN A 179 10.08 -2.91 5.44
C GLN A 179 8.89 -2.67 4.51
N GLU A 180 8.82 -3.40 3.40
CA GLU A 180 7.71 -3.32 2.44
C GLU A 180 6.40 -3.83 3.06
N VAL A 181 6.41 -5.02 3.63
CA VAL A 181 5.23 -5.63 4.27
C VAL A 181 4.78 -4.80 5.48
N GLY A 182 5.73 -4.30 6.28
CA GLY A 182 5.44 -3.45 7.44
C GLY A 182 4.63 -2.19 7.13
N ARG A 183 4.59 -1.75 5.86
CA ARG A 183 3.77 -0.61 5.42
C ARG A 183 2.26 -0.89 5.49
N GLY A 184 1.87 -2.15 5.31
CA GLY A 184 0.46 -2.56 5.37
C GLY A 184 0.04 -3.15 6.73
N MET A 185 0.93 -3.22 7.71
CA MET A 185 0.65 -3.85 9.01
C MET A 185 0.10 -2.85 10.03
N ARG A 186 -0.97 -2.15 9.67
CA ARG A 186 -1.65 -1.19 10.55
C ARG A 186 -3.14 -1.43 10.55
N LEU A 187 -3.78 -1.13 11.68
CA LEU A 187 -5.22 -1.10 11.77
C LEU A 187 -5.77 0.03 10.91
N CYS A 188 -6.75 -0.28 10.07
CA CYS A 188 -7.36 0.71 9.19
C CYS A 188 -8.20 1.73 9.94
N VAL A 189 -8.51 2.83 9.27
CA VAL A 189 -9.43 3.88 9.74
C VAL A 189 -10.57 4.05 8.73
N ASN A 190 -11.72 4.47 9.22
CA ASN A 190 -12.85 4.87 8.39
C ASN A 190 -12.73 6.34 7.95
N ASP A 191 -13.72 6.85 7.23
CA ASP A 191 -13.80 8.22 6.72
C ASP A 191 -13.93 9.30 7.82
N LYS A 192 -14.19 8.89 9.07
CA LYS A 192 -14.20 9.75 10.24
C LYS A 192 -12.87 9.75 11.00
N GLY A 193 -11.88 8.98 10.53
CA GLY A 193 -10.60 8.81 11.21
C GLY A 193 -10.65 7.83 12.40
N GLU A 194 -11.76 7.11 12.60
CA GLU A 194 -11.90 6.14 13.69
C GLU A 194 -11.14 4.85 13.35
N ARG A 195 -10.25 4.42 14.26
CA ARG A 195 -9.49 3.20 14.12
C ARG A 195 -10.41 1.99 14.25
N GLN A 196 -10.25 1.05 13.33
CA GLN A 196 -11.03 -0.17 13.28
C GLN A 196 -10.33 -1.29 14.07
N ASP A 197 -10.26 -1.14 15.37
CA ASP A 197 -9.65 -2.08 16.31
C ASP A 197 -10.68 -3.04 16.94
N ALA A 198 -10.25 -3.81 17.94
CA ALA A 198 -11.12 -4.77 18.61
C ALA A 198 -12.22 -4.11 19.47
N ASP A 199 -11.99 -2.88 19.94
CA ASP A 199 -13.01 -2.14 20.72
C ASP A 199 -14.18 -1.73 19.82
N VAL A 200 -13.91 -1.44 18.54
CA VAL A 200 -14.92 -1.06 17.55
C VAL A 200 -15.54 -2.28 16.87
N LEU A 201 -14.76 -3.32 16.58
CA LEU A 201 -15.13 -4.43 15.71
C LEU A 201 -15.35 -5.75 16.43
N GLY A 202 -14.91 -5.89 17.67
CA GLY A 202 -14.85 -7.17 18.36
C GLY A 202 -14.01 -8.18 17.55
N ASP A 203 -14.53 -9.39 17.41
CA ASP A 203 -13.87 -10.49 16.68
C ASP A 203 -13.70 -10.21 15.18
N HIS A 204 -14.46 -9.28 14.59
CA HIS A 204 -14.37 -8.90 13.18
C HIS A 204 -13.12 -8.07 12.86
N VAL A 205 -12.30 -7.71 13.85
CA VAL A 205 -11.04 -6.98 13.65
C VAL A 205 -10.10 -7.75 12.72
N PHE A 206 -10.04 -9.07 12.85
CA PHE A 206 -9.18 -9.93 12.04
C PHE A 206 -9.67 -10.07 10.60
N ASP A 207 -10.99 -10.07 10.37
CA ASP A 207 -11.57 -10.12 9.03
C ASP A 207 -11.43 -8.78 8.28
N THR A 208 -11.40 -7.69 9.05
CA THR A 208 -11.32 -6.33 8.51
C THR A 208 -9.91 -5.91 8.16
N ASN A 209 -8.94 -6.22 9.01
CA ASN A 209 -7.56 -5.76 8.89
C ASN A 209 -6.63 -6.81 8.24
N ILE A 210 -7.08 -7.42 7.13
CA ILE A 210 -6.27 -8.39 6.39
C ILE A 210 -5.35 -7.67 5.41
N LEU A 211 -4.04 -7.93 5.52
CA LEU A 211 -3.06 -7.54 4.52
C LEU A 211 -2.84 -8.71 3.54
N THR A 212 -3.03 -8.45 2.25
CA THR A 212 -2.73 -9.40 1.18
C THR A 212 -1.43 -9.01 0.49
N VAL A 213 -0.50 -9.95 0.37
CA VAL A 213 0.78 -9.76 -0.34
C VAL A 213 0.78 -10.61 -1.60
N ILE A 214 0.93 -9.98 -2.76
CA ILE A 214 1.05 -10.62 -4.08
C ILE A 214 2.50 -10.47 -4.54
N ALA A 215 3.22 -11.58 -4.63
CA ALA A 215 4.63 -11.56 -4.92
C ALA A 215 5.08 -12.82 -5.70
N SER A 216 6.37 -12.93 -6.02
CA SER A 216 6.96 -14.15 -6.58
C SER A 216 7.07 -15.25 -5.53
N GLU A 217 7.30 -16.50 -5.98
CA GLU A 217 7.45 -17.69 -5.10
C GLU A 217 8.46 -17.50 -3.95
N SER A 218 9.53 -16.72 -4.20
CA SER A 218 10.54 -16.41 -3.16
C SER A 218 9.99 -15.64 -1.96
N TYR A 219 8.76 -15.17 -2.03
CA TYR A 219 8.09 -14.46 -0.94
C TYR A 219 7.29 -15.38 -0.02
N ASP A 220 6.91 -16.58 -0.46
CA ASP A 220 6.11 -17.52 0.34
C ASP A 220 6.87 -17.98 1.59
N ASP A 221 8.11 -18.41 1.43
CA ASP A 221 8.97 -18.79 2.56
C ASP A 221 9.23 -17.64 3.51
N PHE A 222 9.43 -16.44 2.98
CA PHE A 222 9.59 -15.23 3.79
C PHE A 222 8.31 -14.92 4.58
N ALA A 223 7.14 -15.01 3.96
CA ALA A 223 5.87 -14.73 4.61
C ALA A 223 5.59 -15.74 5.74
N LYS A 224 5.82 -17.03 5.50
CA LYS A 224 5.70 -18.08 6.52
C LYS A 224 6.63 -17.84 7.71
N LYS A 225 7.91 -17.52 7.44
CA LYS A 225 8.88 -17.21 8.49
C LYS A 225 8.44 -15.97 9.29
N LEU A 226 8.02 -14.90 8.62
CA LEU A 226 7.54 -13.69 9.28
C LEU A 226 6.32 -13.98 10.17
N GLN A 227 5.36 -14.78 9.71
CA GLN A 227 4.19 -15.17 10.50
C GLN A 227 4.59 -15.99 11.73
N THR A 228 5.54 -16.91 11.58
CA THR A 228 6.08 -17.70 12.71
C THR A 228 6.77 -16.80 13.73
N ASP A 229 7.69 -15.94 13.29
CA ASP A 229 8.39 -14.98 14.16
C ASP A 229 7.40 -14.08 14.92
N MET A 230 6.33 -13.63 14.26
CA MET A 230 5.30 -12.80 14.90
C MET A 230 4.46 -13.60 15.90
N ALA A 231 4.07 -14.83 15.56
CA ALA A 231 3.31 -15.69 16.45
C ALA A 231 4.11 -16.00 17.73
N GLU A 232 5.40 -16.32 17.59
CA GLU A 232 6.31 -16.55 18.72
C GLU A 232 6.47 -15.29 19.58
N ALA A 233 6.67 -14.13 18.96
CA ALA A 233 6.77 -12.85 19.68
C ALA A 233 5.47 -12.48 20.41
N CYS A 234 4.30 -12.85 19.86
CA CYS A 234 3.01 -12.64 20.52
C CYS A 234 2.77 -13.68 21.66
N ALA A 235 3.14 -14.93 21.43
CA ALA A 235 2.99 -16.00 22.44
C ALA A 235 3.82 -15.75 23.70
N SER A 236 4.96 -15.07 23.60
CA SER A 236 5.81 -14.70 24.72
C SER A 236 5.35 -13.46 25.51
N ARG A 237 4.34 -12.75 25.01
CA ARG A 237 3.81 -11.56 25.69
C ARG A 237 2.72 -11.96 26.69
N PRO A 238 2.82 -11.54 27.97
CA PRO A 238 1.74 -11.76 28.92
C PRO A 238 0.49 -10.99 28.47
N VAL A 239 -0.65 -11.67 28.47
CA VAL A 239 -1.95 -11.11 28.09
C VAL A 239 -2.44 -10.09 29.13
N VAL A 240 -1.97 -10.21 30.39
CA VAL A 240 -2.32 -9.29 31.47
C VAL A 240 -1.07 -8.62 32.00
N VAL A 241 -1.06 -7.29 32.00
CA VAL A 241 0.03 -6.51 32.59
C VAL A 241 -0.19 -6.46 34.10
N THR A 242 0.68 -7.16 34.86
CA THR A 242 0.68 -7.14 36.30
C THR A 242 1.87 -6.34 36.84
N ALA A 243 1.77 -5.81 38.04
CA ALA A 243 2.88 -5.08 38.69
C ALA A 243 4.17 -5.91 38.80
N THR A 244 4.04 -7.23 38.86
CA THR A 244 5.18 -8.15 38.92
C THR A 244 5.89 -8.37 37.59
N LEU A 245 5.26 -7.98 36.45
CA LEU A 245 5.83 -8.16 35.13
C LEU A 245 7.14 -7.40 34.94
N PHE A 246 7.31 -6.28 35.62
CA PHE A 246 8.47 -5.39 35.50
C PHE A 246 9.35 -5.40 36.77
N ALA A 247 9.02 -6.21 37.79
CA ALA A 247 9.68 -6.17 39.10
C ALA A 247 11.19 -6.49 39.03
N ASP A 248 11.61 -7.30 38.04
CA ASP A 248 13.01 -7.75 37.91
C ASP A 248 13.67 -7.30 36.58
N GLN A 249 13.01 -6.42 35.79
CA GLN A 249 13.57 -5.91 34.56
C GLN A 249 14.28 -4.59 34.79
N LEU A 250 15.61 -4.62 34.79
CA LEU A 250 16.45 -3.43 34.68
C LEU A 250 16.31 -2.89 33.23
N ALA A 251 15.43 -1.92 33.04
CA ALA A 251 15.43 -1.16 31.79
C ALA A 251 16.71 -0.31 31.79
N PRO A 252 17.56 -0.34 30.75
CA PRO A 252 18.64 0.61 30.58
C PRO A 252 18.02 1.99 30.34
N VAL A 253 17.81 2.76 31.40
CA VAL A 253 17.33 4.13 31.32
C VAL A 253 18.53 5.00 30.99
N SER A 254 18.52 5.62 29.82
CA SER A 254 19.44 6.71 29.49
C SER A 254 19.11 7.87 30.43
N TYR A 255 20.05 8.23 31.31
CA TYR A 255 19.91 9.29 32.33
C TYR A 255 19.60 10.69 31.77
N THR A 256 19.58 10.89 30.47
CA THR A 256 19.34 12.18 29.84
C THR A 256 17.88 12.63 29.81
N HIS A 257 16.93 11.77 30.11
CA HIS A 257 15.50 12.10 30.04
C HIS A 257 14.78 12.30 31.40
N LEU A 258 15.45 12.09 32.53
CA LEU A 258 14.84 12.19 33.85
C LEU A 258 15.01 13.57 34.52
N ARG A 259 15.65 14.55 33.89
CA ARG A 259 15.87 15.88 34.50
C ARG A 259 14.81 16.93 34.20
N ALA A 260 13.71 16.60 33.55
CA ALA A 260 12.74 17.59 33.09
C ALA A 260 11.49 17.76 33.96
N HIS A 261 11.35 17.03 35.08
CA HIS A 261 10.13 17.11 35.92
C HIS A 261 10.40 17.10 37.42
N GLU A 262 11.42 17.85 37.89
CA GLU A 262 11.50 18.26 39.29
C GLU A 262 11.59 19.78 39.35
N THR A 263 10.46 20.43 39.26
CA THR A 263 10.11 21.72 39.88
C THR A 263 8.62 21.82 40.02
#